data_879b184a9c36fbd322154775aa5a7840
#
_entry.id   879b184a9c36fbd322154775aa5a7840
#
_cell.length_a   1.000
_cell.length_b   1.000
_cell.length_c   1.000
_cell.angle_alpha   90.00
_cell.angle_beta   90.00
_cell.angle_gamma   90.00
#
_symmetry.space_group_name_H-M   'P 1'
#
loop_
_entity.id
_entity.type
_entity.pdbx_description
1 polymer ?
#
loop_
_entity_poly.entity_id
_entity_poly.type
_entity_poly.pdbx_seq_one_letter_code
_entity_poly.pdbx_strand_id
1 'polypeptide(L)'
;MLDRNLIKLYEKSFRENREMAALTDYFKGETFSYYEVAKEVAKLHLMFKEAGIEKGDKIALIGRNNTRWCISYIATITYGAVIVPILQDFNPNDVINIVNHSESKLLFMGDNFWDDIEGDQIPNIDAVFSLTDYHVIYEKQGDKLTSYMKNIISHYREAYPRGFSSDDIKFPEVANDEICLLNYTSGTTGSSKGVMLTVNNLTGNVGYAMDMINPDNGEHYFRKGGRTLSFLPLAHAYGCTFDFLAPLACGAHITLLGRIPSPKILIEAMKTTRPNLVCSVPLILEKVYRKSILPLLEKGPMSIAMRIPLINTAIYSTIRSKLMEQFGGCVELFIVGGAALNRETEDFLRTIKFPITVGYGMTECAPLISFEVSQRFKSGSCGRILGDGLLESKILSRDPQNIAGELLVRGEHVMKGYYKNEEATKAVLEEDGWLHTGDMCTMDADGTLYIRGRCKTMILSGSGQNIYPEEIEERLNNLYMVGESLVIENNGRLTALVVPDYELATAEGINLENLQEIMDKNLQELNNMVASYEKVANIVIHREEFVKTPKRSIKRYLYSAERLNLN
;
A
#
# COMPACT_ATOMS: atom_id res chain seq x y z
N MET A 1 16.53 5.44 -18.85
CA MET A 1 16.22 4.03 -18.49
C MET A 1 17.37 3.48 -17.65
N LEU A 2 17.02 2.67 -16.66
CA LEU A 2 17.96 2.07 -15.73
C LEU A 2 18.79 0.96 -16.40
N ASP A 3 20.03 0.77 -15.95
CA ASP A 3 20.89 -0.34 -16.39
C ASP A 3 20.43 -1.70 -15.82
N ARG A 4 19.68 -1.69 -14.72
CA ARG A 4 19.07 -2.89 -14.11
C ARG A 4 17.77 -3.25 -14.82
N ASN A 5 17.39 -4.53 -14.79
CA ASN A 5 16.13 -5.05 -15.29
C ASN A 5 15.52 -6.04 -14.29
N LEU A 6 14.27 -5.83 -13.90
CA LEU A 6 13.58 -6.59 -12.87
C LEU A 6 13.53 -8.09 -13.18
N ILE A 7 13.29 -8.46 -14.44
CA ILE A 7 13.20 -9.87 -14.86
C ILE A 7 14.56 -10.56 -14.67
N LYS A 8 15.65 -9.87 -14.99
CA LYS A 8 17.02 -10.37 -14.78
C LYS A 8 17.39 -10.45 -13.29
N LEU A 9 16.87 -9.53 -12.47
CA LEU A 9 17.04 -9.61 -11.02
C LEU A 9 16.37 -10.89 -10.46
N TYR A 10 15.18 -11.25 -10.92
CA TYR A 10 14.53 -12.52 -10.51
C TYR A 10 15.26 -13.75 -11.03
N GLU A 11 15.71 -13.74 -12.28
CA GLU A 11 16.54 -14.83 -12.83
C GLU A 11 17.75 -15.09 -11.94
N LYS A 12 18.48 -14.04 -11.57
CA LYS A 12 19.63 -14.10 -10.65
C LYS A 12 19.22 -14.59 -9.26
N SER A 13 18.20 -13.97 -8.66
CA SER A 13 17.74 -14.32 -7.32
C SER A 13 17.34 -15.79 -7.21
N PHE A 14 16.59 -16.31 -8.16
CA PHE A 14 16.12 -17.71 -8.15
C PHE A 14 17.26 -18.71 -8.32
N ARG A 15 18.30 -18.38 -9.09
CA ARG A 15 19.48 -19.21 -9.23
C ARG A 15 20.35 -19.22 -7.97
N GLU A 16 20.61 -18.04 -7.39
CA GLU A 16 21.55 -17.88 -6.29
C GLU A 16 20.97 -18.28 -4.92
N ASN A 17 19.64 -18.28 -4.77
CA ASN A 17 18.96 -18.55 -3.50
C ASN A 17 18.17 -19.88 -3.52
N ARG A 18 18.46 -20.76 -4.44
CA ARG A 18 17.73 -21.96 -4.82
C ARG A 18 17.12 -22.75 -3.65
N GLU A 19 17.92 -23.06 -2.63
CA GLU A 19 17.53 -23.90 -1.50
C GLU A 19 16.89 -23.10 -0.34
N MET A 20 16.83 -21.78 -0.47
CA MET A 20 16.26 -20.92 0.58
C MET A 20 14.74 -20.89 0.47
N ALA A 21 14.06 -20.76 1.61
CA ALA A 21 12.63 -20.48 1.63
C ALA A 21 12.36 -19.11 0.98
N ALA A 22 11.43 -19.09 0.02
CA ALA A 22 11.01 -17.88 -0.68
C ALA A 22 9.64 -17.40 -0.19
N LEU A 23 8.65 -18.27 -0.23
CA LEU A 23 7.25 -17.94 0.07
C LEU A 23 6.68 -18.94 1.07
N THR A 24 6.00 -18.48 2.11
CA THR A 24 5.25 -19.33 3.05
C THR A 24 3.82 -18.82 3.21
N ASP A 25 2.83 -19.68 3.06
CA ASP A 25 1.46 -19.41 3.50
C ASP A 25 1.37 -19.68 5.01
N TYR A 26 1.15 -18.63 5.79
CA TYR A 26 1.20 -18.69 7.26
C TYR A 26 0.22 -19.71 7.84
N PHE A 27 -1.02 -19.75 7.33
CA PHE A 27 -2.07 -20.62 7.90
C PHE A 27 -2.02 -22.05 7.38
N LYS A 28 -1.59 -22.24 6.13
CA LYS A 28 -1.43 -23.57 5.54
C LYS A 28 -0.12 -24.24 5.95
N GLY A 29 0.88 -23.43 6.35
CA GLY A 29 2.24 -23.91 6.61
C GLY A 29 2.96 -24.38 5.35
N GLU A 30 2.41 -24.12 4.16
CA GLU A 30 3.01 -24.49 2.88
C GLU A 30 4.15 -23.51 2.57
N THR A 31 5.34 -24.04 2.38
CA THR A 31 6.54 -23.24 2.07
C THR A 31 7.11 -23.67 0.74
N PHE A 32 7.43 -22.71 -0.12
CA PHE A 32 8.14 -22.89 -1.37
C PHE A 32 9.55 -22.29 -1.25
N SER A 33 10.56 -23.08 -1.62
CA SER A 33 11.90 -22.57 -1.86
C SER A 33 11.95 -21.75 -3.15
N TYR A 34 13.01 -20.96 -3.35
CA TYR A 34 13.22 -20.23 -4.61
C TYR A 34 13.22 -21.15 -5.83
N TYR A 35 13.76 -22.37 -5.67
CA TYR A 35 13.73 -23.40 -6.70
C TYR A 35 12.32 -23.89 -7.01
N GLU A 36 11.52 -24.15 -5.99
CA GLU A 36 10.14 -24.58 -6.16
C GLU A 36 9.27 -23.50 -6.79
N VAL A 37 9.47 -22.21 -6.41
CA VAL A 37 8.83 -21.08 -7.10
C VAL A 37 9.20 -21.07 -8.59
N ALA A 38 10.49 -21.22 -8.92
CA ALA A 38 10.94 -21.26 -10.31
C ALA A 38 10.32 -22.44 -11.11
N LYS A 39 10.15 -23.59 -10.48
CA LYS A 39 9.46 -24.75 -11.09
C LYS A 39 7.99 -24.47 -11.37
N GLU A 40 7.28 -23.87 -10.43
CA GLU A 40 5.87 -23.51 -10.64
C GLU A 40 5.73 -22.42 -11.71
N VAL A 41 6.63 -21.44 -11.74
CA VAL A 41 6.70 -20.44 -12.84
C VAL A 41 6.90 -21.13 -14.18
N ALA A 42 7.82 -22.10 -14.28
CA ALA A 42 8.06 -22.84 -15.51
C ALA A 42 6.82 -23.62 -15.97
N LYS A 43 6.06 -24.23 -15.06
CA LYS A 43 4.79 -24.91 -15.38
C LYS A 43 3.74 -23.93 -15.90
N LEU A 44 3.62 -22.76 -15.28
CA LEU A 44 2.70 -21.72 -15.74
C LEU A 44 3.12 -21.16 -17.11
N HIS A 45 4.41 -21.02 -17.40
CA HIS A 45 4.89 -20.63 -18.73
C HIS A 45 4.49 -21.66 -19.80
N LEU A 46 4.57 -22.96 -19.50
CA LEU A 46 4.08 -24.01 -20.42
C LEU A 46 2.57 -23.88 -20.65
N MET A 47 1.80 -23.62 -19.59
CA MET A 47 0.36 -23.42 -19.70
C MET A 47 0.02 -22.14 -20.47
N PHE A 48 0.74 -21.02 -20.26
CA PHE A 48 0.54 -19.78 -21.03
C PHE A 48 0.79 -20.01 -22.52
N LYS A 49 1.84 -20.75 -22.87
CA LYS A 49 2.12 -21.15 -24.25
C LYS A 49 0.99 -21.97 -24.84
N GLU A 50 0.47 -22.96 -24.10
CA GLU A 50 -0.65 -23.80 -24.54
C GLU A 50 -1.95 -23.01 -24.70
N ALA A 51 -2.17 -22.01 -23.83
CA ALA A 51 -3.28 -21.06 -23.89
C ALA A 51 -3.14 -20.03 -25.04
N GLY A 52 -2.01 -20.01 -25.75
CA GLY A 52 -1.76 -19.04 -26.81
C GLY A 52 -1.55 -17.62 -26.32
N ILE A 53 -1.02 -17.46 -25.10
CA ILE A 53 -0.65 -16.14 -24.56
C ILE A 53 0.59 -15.64 -25.28
N GLU A 54 0.50 -14.42 -25.74
CA GLU A 54 1.58 -13.70 -26.39
C GLU A 54 2.13 -12.58 -25.48
N LYS A 55 3.29 -12.06 -25.84
CA LYS A 55 3.90 -10.92 -25.16
C LYS A 55 2.98 -9.71 -25.22
N GLY A 56 2.76 -9.08 -24.07
CA GLY A 56 1.84 -7.93 -23.93
C GLY A 56 0.38 -8.28 -23.70
N ASP A 57 -0.02 -9.55 -23.82
CA ASP A 57 -1.34 -10.00 -23.41
C ASP A 57 -1.56 -9.81 -21.90
N LYS A 58 -2.78 -9.55 -21.51
CA LYS A 58 -3.12 -9.24 -20.12
C LYS A 58 -3.65 -10.50 -19.43
N ILE A 59 -3.20 -10.69 -18.20
CA ILE A 59 -3.65 -11.76 -17.31
C ILE A 59 -4.13 -11.12 -16.02
N ALA A 60 -5.41 -11.29 -15.71
CA ALA A 60 -6.00 -10.76 -14.48
C ALA A 60 -5.73 -11.70 -13.29
N LEU A 61 -5.64 -11.09 -12.10
CA LEU A 61 -5.31 -11.79 -10.88
C LEU A 61 -6.10 -11.19 -9.71
N ILE A 62 -7.01 -11.97 -9.10
CA ILE A 62 -7.80 -11.54 -7.94
C ILE A 62 -7.79 -12.61 -6.85
N GLY A 63 -7.52 -12.20 -5.62
CA GLY A 63 -7.55 -13.09 -4.47
C GLY A 63 -6.78 -12.54 -3.29
N ARG A 64 -6.87 -13.28 -2.18
CA ARG A 64 -6.07 -12.99 -0.98
C ARG A 64 -4.62 -13.36 -1.24
N ASN A 65 -3.72 -12.66 -0.54
CA ASN A 65 -2.29 -13.00 -0.59
C ASN A 65 -2.08 -14.47 -0.24
N ASN A 66 -1.53 -15.23 -1.16
CA ASN A 66 -1.07 -16.60 -0.95
C ASN A 66 0.09 -16.90 -1.89
N THR A 67 0.74 -18.03 -1.70
CA THR A 67 1.92 -18.44 -2.50
C THR A 67 1.61 -18.50 -3.98
N ARG A 68 0.44 -18.99 -4.38
CA ARG A 68 0.06 -19.12 -5.80
C ARG A 68 -0.30 -17.78 -6.43
N TRP A 69 -0.83 -16.83 -5.66
CA TRP A 69 -1.00 -15.46 -6.11
C TRP A 69 0.36 -14.86 -6.51
N CYS A 70 1.37 -14.99 -5.64
CA CYS A 70 2.72 -14.51 -5.91
C CYS A 70 3.36 -15.20 -7.12
N ILE A 71 3.22 -16.52 -7.22
CA ILE A 71 3.76 -17.32 -8.33
C ILE A 71 3.09 -16.92 -9.65
N SER A 72 1.75 -16.75 -9.69
CA SER A 72 1.02 -16.30 -10.88
C SER A 72 1.47 -14.91 -11.33
N TYR A 73 1.69 -14.00 -10.38
CA TYR A 73 2.20 -12.65 -10.68
C TYR A 73 3.58 -12.72 -11.34
N ILE A 74 4.53 -13.43 -10.71
CA ILE A 74 5.89 -13.57 -11.26
C ILE A 74 5.88 -14.30 -12.59
N ALA A 75 5.11 -15.38 -12.73
CA ALA A 75 4.99 -16.09 -13.99
C ALA A 75 4.51 -15.18 -15.12
N THR A 76 3.52 -14.34 -14.85
CA THR A 76 2.97 -13.41 -15.84
C THR A 76 4.02 -12.40 -16.33
N ILE A 77 4.68 -11.68 -15.42
CA ILE A 77 5.65 -10.65 -15.82
C ILE A 77 6.93 -11.23 -16.42
N THR A 78 7.36 -12.41 -15.97
CA THR A 78 8.55 -13.09 -16.50
C THR A 78 8.30 -13.80 -17.83
N TYR A 79 7.03 -14.06 -18.18
CA TYR A 79 6.64 -14.51 -19.52
C TYR A 79 6.64 -13.36 -20.55
N GLY A 80 6.57 -12.12 -20.08
CA GLY A 80 6.39 -10.92 -20.91
C GLY A 80 4.93 -10.54 -21.13
N ALA A 81 4.01 -11.16 -20.38
CA ALA A 81 2.62 -10.75 -20.33
C ALA A 81 2.43 -9.62 -19.28
N VAL A 82 1.30 -8.93 -19.35
CA VAL A 82 0.95 -7.81 -18.48
C VAL A 82 0.05 -8.31 -17.36
N ILE A 83 0.50 -8.19 -16.12
CA ILE A 83 -0.32 -8.55 -14.97
C ILE A 83 -1.34 -7.46 -14.64
N VAL A 84 -2.56 -7.87 -14.31
CA VAL A 84 -3.67 -6.99 -13.89
C VAL A 84 -4.13 -7.43 -12.49
N PRO A 85 -3.43 -7.01 -11.42
CA PRO A 85 -3.83 -7.35 -10.07
C PRO A 85 -5.06 -6.53 -9.64
N ILE A 86 -6.08 -7.22 -9.16
CA ILE A 86 -7.35 -6.64 -8.73
C ILE A 86 -7.47 -6.78 -7.22
N LEU A 87 -7.81 -5.68 -6.54
CA LEU A 87 -8.03 -5.71 -5.11
C LEU A 87 -9.24 -6.60 -4.77
N GLN A 88 -9.06 -7.47 -3.81
CA GLN A 88 -10.10 -8.41 -3.33
C GLN A 88 -11.36 -7.71 -2.78
N ASP A 89 -11.22 -6.45 -2.38
CA ASP A 89 -12.30 -5.64 -1.78
C ASP A 89 -13.13 -4.88 -2.84
N PHE A 90 -12.83 -5.05 -4.13
CA PHE A 90 -13.72 -4.57 -5.20
C PHE A 90 -15.00 -5.41 -5.26
N ASN A 91 -16.12 -4.75 -5.53
CA ASN A 91 -17.37 -5.48 -5.77
C ASN A 91 -17.33 -6.22 -7.12
N PRO A 92 -18.19 -7.25 -7.33
CA PRO A 92 -18.17 -8.06 -8.56
C PRO A 92 -18.29 -7.24 -9.85
N ASN A 93 -19.11 -6.19 -9.89
CA ASN A 93 -19.24 -5.33 -11.06
C ASN A 93 -17.95 -4.57 -11.39
N ASP A 94 -17.22 -4.09 -10.36
CA ASP A 94 -15.94 -3.44 -10.56
C ASP A 94 -14.90 -4.44 -11.10
N VAL A 95 -14.91 -5.68 -10.61
CA VAL A 95 -14.03 -6.76 -11.11
C VAL A 95 -14.32 -7.06 -12.57
N ILE A 96 -15.59 -7.27 -12.93
CA ILE A 96 -16.03 -7.50 -14.32
C ILE A 96 -15.59 -6.34 -15.22
N ASN A 97 -15.81 -5.10 -14.80
CA ASN A 97 -15.41 -3.92 -15.53
C ASN A 97 -13.88 -3.86 -15.75
N ILE A 98 -13.07 -4.16 -14.73
CA ILE A 98 -11.60 -4.17 -14.84
C ILE A 98 -11.13 -5.26 -15.79
N VAL A 99 -11.66 -6.49 -15.67
CA VAL A 99 -11.32 -7.62 -16.53
C VAL A 99 -11.63 -7.30 -17.99
N ASN A 100 -12.81 -6.75 -18.26
CA ASN A 100 -13.23 -6.38 -19.61
C ASN A 100 -12.46 -5.18 -20.17
N HIS A 101 -12.28 -4.12 -19.37
CA HIS A 101 -11.53 -2.93 -19.79
C HIS A 101 -10.06 -3.25 -20.09
N SER A 102 -9.43 -4.11 -19.26
CA SER A 102 -8.05 -4.54 -19.50
C SER A 102 -7.89 -5.49 -20.69
N GLU A 103 -8.98 -6.09 -21.19
CA GLU A 103 -8.95 -7.13 -22.24
C GLU A 103 -8.10 -8.34 -21.81
N SER A 104 -8.21 -8.72 -20.55
CA SER A 104 -7.50 -9.88 -20.03
C SER A 104 -7.96 -11.16 -20.71
N LYS A 105 -7.02 -12.03 -21.10
CA LYS A 105 -7.27 -13.32 -21.74
C LYS A 105 -7.42 -14.47 -20.73
N LEU A 106 -6.71 -14.39 -19.63
CA LEU A 106 -6.79 -15.38 -18.53
C LEU A 106 -7.08 -14.65 -17.21
N LEU A 107 -7.67 -15.38 -16.29
CA LEU A 107 -7.96 -14.91 -14.94
C LEU A 107 -7.52 -15.95 -13.90
N PHE A 108 -6.64 -15.57 -12.99
CA PHE A 108 -6.37 -16.31 -11.76
C PHE A 108 -7.24 -15.75 -10.64
N MET A 109 -7.96 -16.62 -9.93
CA MET A 109 -8.98 -16.19 -9.00
C MET A 109 -9.00 -17.05 -7.73
N GLY A 110 -9.25 -16.44 -6.58
CA GLY A 110 -9.65 -17.17 -5.38
C GLY A 110 -11.04 -17.76 -5.57
N ASP A 111 -11.23 -19.04 -5.24
CA ASP A 111 -12.44 -19.80 -5.58
C ASP A 111 -13.73 -19.13 -5.11
N ASN A 112 -13.71 -18.45 -3.98
CA ASN A 112 -14.87 -17.74 -3.40
C ASN A 112 -15.32 -16.48 -4.18
N PHE A 113 -14.58 -16.04 -5.19
CA PHE A 113 -14.98 -14.89 -6.02
C PHE A 113 -15.77 -15.32 -7.26
N TRP A 114 -15.69 -16.59 -7.64
CA TRP A 114 -16.36 -17.09 -8.83
C TRP A 114 -17.87 -17.18 -8.69
N ASP A 115 -18.38 -17.38 -7.48
CA ASP A 115 -19.81 -17.50 -7.22
C ASP A 115 -20.61 -16.25 -7.61
N ASP A 116 -19.94 -15.11 -7.71
CA ASP A 116 -20.53 -13.79 -8.02
C ASP A 116 -20.29 -13.33 -9.48
N ILE A 117 -19.65 -14.17 -10.33
CA ILE A 117 -19.26 -13.81 -11.71
C ILE A 117 -19.68 -14.92 -12.68
N GLU A 118 -20.40 -14.57 -13.72
CA GLU A 118 -20.75 -15.50 -14.80
C GLU A 118 -19.82 -15.33 -16.01
N GLY A 119 -19.50 -16.44 -16.68
CA GLY A 119 -18.54 -16.44 -17.79
C GLY A 119 -18.88 -15.55 -18.98
N ASP A 120 -20.18 -15.33 -19.25
CA ASP A 120 -20.69 -14.44 -20.29
C ASP A 120 -20.47 -12.96 -19.98
N GLN A 121 -20.31 -12.59 -18.71
CA GLN A 121 -19.99 -11.23 -18.27
C GLN A 121 -18.52 -10.84 -18.53
N ILE A 122 -17.64 -11.82 -18.79
CA ILE A 122 -16.21 -11.63 -19.06
C ILE A 122 -15.80 -12.26 -20.40
N PRO A 123 -16.36 -11.79 -21.53
CA PRO A 123 -16.28 -12.44 -22.83
C PRO A 123 -14.86 -12.58 -23.41
N ASN A 124 -13.87 -11.83 -22.91
CA ASN A 124 -12.49 -11.91 -23.37
C ASN A 124 -11.66 -12.98 -22.64
N ILE A 125 -12.17 -13.53 -21.54
CA ILE A 125 -11.49 -14.55 -20.77
C ILE A 125 -11.66 -15.92 -21.44
N ASP A 126 -10.54 -16.57 -21.75
CA ASP A 126 -10.52 -17.92 -22.31
C ASP A 126 -10.61 -18.99 -21.22
N ALA A 127 -9.97 -18.74 -20.07
CA ALA A 127 -10.05 -19.63 -18.89
C ALA A 127 -9.84 -18.91 -17.56
N VAL A 128 -10.44 -19.46 -16.51
CA VAL A 128 -10.28 -19.04 -15.11
C VAL A 128 -9.61 -20.17 -14.32
N PHE A 129 -8.55 -19.85 -13.60
CA PHE A 129 -7.76 -20.78 -12.79
C PHE A 129 -7.88 -20.47 -11.31
N SER A 130 -8.05 -21.50 -10.50
CA SER A 130 -8.07 -21.41 -9.04
C SER A 130 -6.69 -21.04 -8.46
N LEU A 131 -6.67 -20.14 -7.49
CA LEU A 131 -5.48 -19.87 -6.67
C LEU A 131 -5.29 -20.89 -5.53
N THR A 132 -6.10 -21.93 -5.48
CA THR A 132 -5.95 -23.02 -4.51
C THR A 132 -4.92 -24.06 -5.00
N ASP A 133 -4.99 -24.47 -6.28
CA ASP A 133 -4.16 -25.53 -6.86
C ASP A 133 -3.97 -25.42 -8.38
N TYR A 134 -4.42 -24.32 -8.99
CA TYR A 134 -4.44 -24.05 -10.43
C TYR A 134 -5.40 -24.93 -11.25
N HIS A 135 -6.38 -25.60 -10.63
CA HIS A 135 -7.43 -26.25 -11.43
C HIS A 135 -8.22 -25.21 -12.23
N VAL A 136 -8.76 -25.63 -13.37
CA VAL A 136 -9.60 -24.76 -14.21
C VAL A 136 -11.00 -24.70 -13.63
N ILE A 137 -11.44 -23.50 -13.23
CA ILE A 137 -12.78 -23.22 -12.72
C ILE A 137 -13.76 -23.06 -13.90
N TYR A 138 -13.30 -22.38 -14.95
CA TYR A 138 -14.09 -22.07 -16.14
C TYR A 138 -13.20 -22.10 -17.38
N GLU A 139 -13.70 -22.65 -18.47
CA GLU A 139 -13.09 -22.61 -19.79
C GLU A 139 -14.15 -22.27 -20.82
N LYS A 140 -13.91 -21.24 -21.62
CA LYS A 140 -14.89 -20.66 -22.54
C LYS A 140 -15.29 -21.61 -23.65
N GLN A 141 -14.34 -22.40 -24.16
CA GLN A 141 -14.58 -23.33 -25.26
C GLN A 141 -13.80 -24.64 -25.05
N GLY A 142 -14.52 -25.75 -25.05
CA GLY A 142 -13.92 -27.08 -24.93
C GLY A 142 -13.37 -27.38 -23.53
N ASP A 143 -12.33 -28.23 -23.50
CA ASP A 143 -11.65 -28.66 -22.28
C ASP A 143 -10.13 -28.75 -22.44
N LYS A 144 -9.58 -28.01 -23.40
CA LYS A 144 -8.17 -28.05 -23.78
C LYS A 144 -7.26 -27.71 -22.59
N LEU A 145 -7.49 -26.55 -21.95
CA LEU A 145 -6.69 -26.11 -20.80
C LEU A 145 -6.99 -26.94 -19.56
N THR A 146 -8.23 -27.36 -19.37
CA THR A 146 -8.62 -28.30 -18.32
C THR A 146 -7.85 -29.61 -18.44
N SER A 147 -7.79 -30.20 -19.63
CA SER A 147 -7.04 -31.42 -19.91
C SER A 147 -5.53 -31.23 -19.79
N TYR A 148 -5.01 -30.06 -20.25
CA TYR A 148 -3.60 -29.72 -20.14
C TYR A 148 -3.17 -29.60 -18.66
N MET A 149 -3.92 -28.88 -17.85
CA MET A 149 -3.61 -28.69 -16.43
C MET A 149 -3.69 -29.98 -15.62
N LYS A 150 -4.63 -30.90 -15.93
CA LYS A 150 -4.66 -32.23 -15.32
C LYS A 150 -3.38 -33.04 -15.59
N ASN A 151 -2.72 -32.77 -16.70
CA ASN A 151 -1.51 -33.47 -17.13
C ASN A 151 -0.25 -32.60 -17.03
N ILE A 152 -0.30 -31.47 -16.34
CA ILE A 152 0.79 -30.46 -16.29
C ILE A 152 2.13 -31.07 -15.84
N ILE A 153 2.12 -32.07 -14.94
CA ILE A 153 3.32 -32.75 -14.47
C ILE A 153 3.97 -33.55 -15.62
N SER A 154 3.17 -34.16 -16.49
CA SER A 154 3.68 -34.89 -17.66
C SER A 154 4.31 -33.92 -18.66
N HIS A 155 3.60 -32.87 -19.02
CA HIS A 155 4.10 -31.81 -19.90
C HIS A 155 5.39 -31.16 -19.38
N TYR A 156 5.44 -30.93 -18.07
CA TYR A 156 6.65 -30.42 -17.42
C TYR A 156 7.84 -31.39 -17.52
N ARG A 157 7.62 -32.71 -17.33
CA ARG A 157 8.68 -33.73 -17.49
C ARG A 157 9.14 -33.86 -18.93
N GLU A 158 8.25 -33.72 -19.90
CA GLU A 158 8.57 -33.72 -21.34
C GLU A 158 9.41 -32.48 -21.70
N ALA A 159 9.08 -31.30 -21.15
CA ALA A 159 9.84 -30.07 -21.37
C ALA A 159 11.23 -30.10 -20.70
N TYR A 160 11.36 -30.81 -19.56
CA TYR A 160 12.59 -30.90 -18.79
C TYR A 160 12.98 -32.36 -18.53
N PRO A 161 13.37 -33.13 -19.57
CA PRO A 161 13.59 -34.57 -19.46
C PRO A 161 14.80 -34.98 -18.60
N ARG A 162 15.73 -34.03 -18.39
CA ARG A 162 16.90 -34.22 -17.49
C ARG A 162 16.65 -33.69 -16.07
N GLY A 163 15.41 -33.30 -15.75
CA GLY A 163 15.06 -32.56 -14.55
C GLY A 163 15.32 -31.05 -14.73
N PHE A 164 14.63 -30.26 -13.94
CA PHE A 164 14.78 -28.81 -13.93
C PHE A 164 16.02 -28.40 -13.12
N SER A 165 16.88 -27.61 -13.70
CA SER A 165 18.15 -27.15 -13.10
C SER A 165 18.23 -25.63 -12.99
N SER A 166 19.28 -25.11 -12.36
CA SER A 166 19.53 -23.67 -12.33
C SER A 166 19.72 -23.07 -13.72
N ASP A 167 20.24 -23.86 -14.68
CA ASP A 167 20.45 -23.40 -16.05
C ASP A 167 19.14 -23.23 -16.83
N ASP A 168 18.07 -23.89 -16.38
CA ASP A 168 16.73 -23.78 -16.95
C ASP A 168 15.97 -22.55 -16.41
N ILE A 169 16.48 -21.91 -15.35
CA ILE A 169 15.93 -20.64 -14.84
C ILE A 169 16.35 -19.50 -15.77
N LYS A 170 15.68 -19.43 -16.91
CA LYS A 170 15.84 -18.38 -17.93
C LYS A 170 14.47 -17.90 -18.36
N PHE A 171 14.28 -16.60 -18.29
CA PHE A 171 13.04 -15.98 -18.70
C PHE A 171 13.16 -15.33 -20.08
N PRO A 172 12.06 -15.23 -20.85
CA PRO A 172 12.02 -14.42 -22.07
C PRO A 172 12.57 -13.02 -21.84
N GLU A 173 13.11 -12.42 -22.88
CA GLU A 173 13.59 -11.05 -22.82
C GLU A 173 12.42 -10.08 -22.79
N VAL A 174 12.37 -9.24 -21.73
CA VAL A 174 11.38 -8.17 -21.55
C VAL A 174 12.16 -6.88 -21.35
N ALA A 175 12.01 -5.94 -22.27
CA ALA A 175 12.72 -4.67 -22.22
C ALA A 175 12.18 -3.76 -21.10
N ASN A 176 12.99 -2.83 -20.63
CA ASN A 176 12.63 -1.93 -19.54
C ASN A 176 11.44 -1.01 -19.87
N ASP A 177 11.25 -0.62 -21.11
CA ASP A 177 10.16 0.25 -21.59
C ASP A 177 8.84 -0.47 -21.85
N GLU A 178 8.82 -1.80 -21.73
CA GLU A 178 7.62 -2.60 -21.92
C GLU A 178 6.71 -2.52 -20.70
N ILE A 179 5.41 -2.42 -20.96
CA ILE A 179 4.37 -2.46 -19.91
C ILE A 179 4.32 -3.89 -19.36
N CYS A 180 4.45 -4.03 -18.05
CA CYS A 180 4.33 -5.31 -17.36
C CYS A 180 3.21 -5.35 -16.32
N LEU A 181 2.63 -4.20 -15.99
CA LEU A 181 1.61 -4.08 -14.95
C LEU A 181 0.55 -3.04 -15.34
N LEU A 182 -0.73 -3.41 -15.26
CA LEU A 182 -1.87 -2.50 -15.22
C LEU A 182 -2.46 -2.49 -13.81
N ASN A 183 -2.20 -1.44 -13.05
CA ASN A 183 -2.72 -1.32 -11.69
C ASN A 183 -3.93 -0.39 -11.66
N TYR A 184 -5.12 -0.92 -11.34
CA TYR A 184 -6.34 -0.14 -11.30
C TYR A 184 -6.50 0.63 -9.99
N THR A 185 -6.75 1.92 -10.11
CA THR A 185 -7.02 2.80 -8.96
C THR A 185 -8.49 3.15 -8.91
N SER A 186 -9.07 3.12 -7.72
CA SER A 186 -10.42 3.66 -7.50
C SER A 186 -10.38 5.18 -7.70
N GLY A 187 -10.79 5.66 -8.86
CA GLY A 187 -10.88 7.09 -9.15
C GLY A 187 -11.82 7.79 -8.17
N THR A 188 -11.48 9.01 -7.75
CA THR A 188 -12.37 9.89 -6.96
C THR A 188 -13.64 10.28 -7.74
N THR A 189 -13.68 10.03 -9.05
CA THR A 189 -14.79 10.34 -9.98
C THR A 189 -15.67 9.13 -10.29
N GLY A 190 -15.47 7.98 -9.63
CA GLY A 190 -16.34 6.80 -9.76
C GLY A 190 -15.92 5.75 -10.79
N SER A 191 -15.03 6.05 -11.74
CA SER A 191 -14.48 5.06 -12.68
C SER A 191 -13.03 4.70 -12.34
N SER A 192 -12.72 3.41 -12.26
CA SER A 192 -11.35 2.94 -12.04
C SER A 192 -10.48 3.22 -13.24
N LYS A 193 -9.25 3.72 -13.03
CA LYS A 193 -8.26 4.00 -14.06
C LYS A 193 -7.13 2.97 -14.01
N GLY A 194 -6.79 2.38 -15.14
CA GLY A 194 -5.66 1.43 -15.25
C GLY A 194 -4.34 2.18 -15.45
N VAL A 195 -3.52 2.24 -14.44
CA VAL A 195 -2.17 2.85 -14.48
C VAL A 195 -1.22 1.91 -15.21
N MET A 196 -0.61 2.37 -16.31
CA MET A 196 0.35 1.60 -17.11
C MET A 196 1.75 1.73 -16.52
N LEU A 197 2.29 0.66 -15.96
CA LEU A 197 3.64 0.61 -15.39
C LEU A 197 4.53 -0.32 -16.22
N THR A 198 5.73 0.16 -16.51
CA THR A 198 6.75 -0.56 -17.25
C THR A 198 7.66 -1.38 -16.34
N VAL A 199 8.43 -2.29 -16.92
CA VAL A 199 9.50 -3.00 -16.20
C VAL A 199 10.46 -2.01 -15.54
N ASN A 200 10.77 -0.89 -16.22
CA ASN A 200 11.65 0.16 -15.69
C ASN A 200 11.10 0.82 -14.42
N ASN A 201 9.81 1.14 -14.39
CA ASN A 201 9.17 1.75 -13.22
C ASN A 201 9.27 0.85 -11.98
N LEU A 202 9.03 -0.45 -12.15
CA LEU A 202 9.18 -1.43 -11.07
C LEU A 202 10.65 -1.66 -10.71
N THR A 203 11.55 -1.70 -11.71
CA THR A 203 12.99 -1.87 -11.50
C THR A 203 13.56 -0.75 -10.65
N GLY A 204 13.15 0.50 -10.87
CA GLY A 204 13.59 1.65 -10.09
C GLY A 204 13.23 1.53 -8.62
N ASN A 205 11.98 1.20 -8.35
CA ASN A 205 11.49 1.00 -6.98
C ASN A 205 12.16 -0.19 -6.26
N VAL A 206 12.27 -1.34 -6.94
CA VAL A 206 12.94 -2.54 -6.39
C VAL A 206 14.43 -2.28 -6.22
N GLY A 207 15.09 -1.65 -7.19
CA GLY A 207 16.50 -1.28 -7.11
C GLY A 207 16.80 -0.35 -5.94
N TYR A 208 15.97 0.69 -5.74
CA TYR A 208 16.10 1.59 -4.60
C TYR A 208 15.98 0.82 -3.26
N ALA A 209 14.99 -0.08 -3.15
CA ALA A 209 14.84 -0.91 -1.95
C ALA A 209 16.07 -1.79 -1.70
N MET A 210 16.62 -2.42 -2.75
CA MET A 210 17.83 -3.26 -2.65
C MET A 210 19.06 -2.49 -2.22
N ASP A 211 19.18 -1.23 -2.62
CA ASP A 211 20.32 -0.36 -2.30
C ASP A 211 20.19 0.35 -0.94
N MET A 212 19.07 0.19 -0.26
CA MET A 212 18.77 0.83 1.03
C MET A 212 19.61 0.24 2.16
N ILE A 213 20.52 1.05 2.73
CA ILE A 213 21.47 0.65 3.78
C ILE A 213 21.00 1.15 5.14
N ASN A 214 21.14 0.29 6.15
CA ASN A 214 20.96 0.63 7.55
C ASN A 214 22.22 1.39 8.05
N PRO A 215 22.09 2.66 8.46
CA PRO A 215 23.26 3.45 8.90
C PRO A 215 23.92 2.93 10.17
N ASP A 216 23.19 2.15 10.99
CA ASP A 216 23.68 1.67 12.28
C ASP A 216 24.68 0.52 12.14
N ASN A 217 24.56 -0.32 11.11
CA ASN A 217 25.38 -1.52 10.93
C ASN A 217 25.96 -1.69 9.52
N GLY A 218 25.58 -0.83 8.55
CA GLY A 218 26.04 -0.90 7.17
C GLY A 218 25.43 -2.03 6.34
N GLU A 219 24.47 -2.79 6.87
CA GLU A 219 23.78 -3.84 6.14
C GLU A 219 22.60 -3.30 5.32
N HIS A 220 22.25 -3.98 4.23
CA HIS A 220 21.04 -3.66 3.49
C HIS A 220 19.80 -4.08 4.29
N TYR A 221 18.75 -3.25 4.29
CA TYR A 221 17.45 -3.62 4.88
C TYR A 221 16.79 -4.76 4.10
N PHE A 222 16.83 -4.67 2.77
CA PHE A 222 16.41 -5.74 1.88
C PHE A 222 17.62 -6.58 1.50
N ARG A 223 17.72 -7.78 2.07
CA ARG A 223 18.90 -8.63 1.91
C ARG A 223 18.57 -10.12 1.86
N LYS A 224 19.51 -10.88 1.36
CA LYS A 224 19.46 -12.34 1.36
C LYS A 224 19.26 -12.88 2.78
N GLY A 225 18.28 -13.78 2.94
CA GLY A 225 17.92 -14.35 4.24
C GLY A 225 17.16 -13.40 5.18
N GLY A 226 16.85 -12.18 4.73
CA GLY A 226 15.90 -11.30 5.42
C GLY A 226 14.52 -11.94 5.50
N ARG A 227 13.69 -11.48 6.45
CA ARG A 227 12.33 -12.01 6.65
C ARG A 227 11.34 -10.86 6.65
N THR A 228 10.22 -11.04 5.97
CA THR A 228 9.09 -10.11 5.96
C THR A 228 7.78 -10.85 6.20
N LEU A 229 6.84 -10.19 6.86
CA LEU A 229 5.47 -10.66 7.03
C LEU A 229 4.55 -9.78 6.19
N SER A 230 4.03 -10.35 5.11
CA SER A 230 3.13 -9.65 4.19
C SER A 230 1.67 -9.80 4.64
N PHE A 231 1.06 -8.71 5.05
CA PHE A 231 -0.35 -8.62 5.43
C PHE A 231 -1.09 -7.48 4.72
N LEU A 232 -0.38 -6.61 4.01
CA LEU A 232 -0.99 -5.63 3.12
C LEU A 232 -1.47 -6.29 1.83
N PRO A 233 -2.56 -5.81 1.22
CA PRO A 233 -3.01 -6.34 -0.08
C PRO A 233 -1.91 -6.20 -1.14
N LEU A 234 -1.46 -7.32 -1.71
CA LEU A 234 -0.42 -7.32 -2.76
C LEU A 234 -0.92 -6.78 -4.11
N ALA A 235 -2.21 -6.69 -4.32
CA ALA A 235 -2.76 -5.97 -5.48
C ALA A 235 -2.63 -4.44 -5.36
N HIS A 236 -2.25 -3.92 -4.19
CA HIS A 236 -1.91 -2.52 -3.98
C HIS A 236 -0.42 -2.27 -4.21
N ALA A 237 -0.05 -1.24 -4.97
CA ALA A 237 1.33 -0.97 -5.39
C ALA A 237 2.34 -0.96 -4.22
N TYR A 238 1.99 -0.39 -3.07
CA TYR A 238 2.85 -0.34 -1.89
C TYR A 238 3.19 -1.74 -1.36
N GLY A 239 2.17 -2.55 -1.06
CA GLY A 239 2.36 -3.94 -0.61
C GLY A 239 3.05 -4.79 -1.68
N CYS A 240 2.66 -4.64 -2.94
CA CYS A 240 3.26 -5.36 -4.06
C CYS A 240 4.78 -5.14 -4.10
N THR A 241 5.22 -3.89 -4.10
CA THR A 241 6.64 -3.56 -4.30
C THR A 241 7.48 -3.92 -3.08
N PHE A 242 7.05 -3.56 -1.85
CA PHE A 242 7.92 -3.65 -0.67
C PHE A 242 7.69 -4.88 0.21
N ASP A 243 6.50 -5.53 0.15
CA ASP A 243 6.27 -6.80 0.84
C ASP A 243 6.52 -8.03 -0.05
N PHE A 244 6.65 -7.83 -1.37
CA PHE A 244 6.74 -8.95 -2.29
C PHE A 244 7.87 -8.80 -3.33
N LEU A 245 7.81 -7.82 -4.24
CA LEU A 245 8.74 -7.75 -5.38
C LEU A 245 10.19 -7.53 -4.93
N ALA A 246 10.46 -6.56 -4.07
CA ALA A 246 11.78 -6.25 -3.58
C ALA A 246 12.37 -7.36 -2.68
N PRO A 247 11.64 -7.89 -1.67
CA PRO A 247 12.11 -9.02 -0.89
C PRO A 247 12.47 -10.24 -1.75
N LEU A 248 11.63 -10.59 -2.74
CA LEU A 248 11.89 -11.74 -3.62
C LEU A 248 13.13 -11.53 -4.49
N ALA A 249 13.36 -10.31 -4.99
CA ALA A 249 14.55 -9.97 -5.77
C ALA A 249 15.84 -10.08 -4.95
N CYS A 250 15.77 -9.86 -3.63
CA CYS A 250 16.93 -9.90 -2.73
C CYS A 250 17.25 -11.27 -2.15
N GLY A 251 16.41 -12.27 -2.34
CA GLY A 251 16.60 -13.57 -1.69
C GLY A 251 16.08 -13.62 -0.24
N ALA A 252 15.08 -12.80 0.10
CA ALA A 252 14.43 -12.80 1.41
C ALA A 252 13.30 -13.85 1.47
N HIS A 253 12.90 -14.20 2.69
CA HIS A 253 11.77 -15.09 2.95
C HIS A 253 10.52 -14.27 3.25
N ILE A 254 9.46 -14.48 2.48
CA ILE A 254 8.18 -13.78 2.58
C ILE A 254 7.14 -14.72 3.20
N THR A 255 6.61 -14.36 4.36
CA THR A 255 5.46 -15.07 4.95
C THR A 255 4.18 -14.31 4.65
N LEU A 256 3.22 -14.97 4.01
CA LEU A 256 1.96 -14.40 3.55
C LEU A 256 0.85 -14.70 4.57
N LEU A 257 0.25 -13.67 5.14
CA LEU A 257 -0.80 -13.83 6.14
C LEU A 257 -2.18 -14.18 5.53
N GLY A 258 -2.43 -13.80 4.28
CA GLY A 258 -3.56 -14.27 3.47
C GLY A 258 -4.94 -13.78 3.89
N ARG A 259 -5.07 -13.02 4.97
CA ARG A 259 -6.32 -12.44 5.44
C ARG A 259 -6.08 -11.14 6.21
N ILE A 260 -7.11 -10.32 6.34
CA ILE A 260 -7.06 -9.11 7.17
C ILE A 260 -6.80 -9.55 8.62
N PRO A 261 -5.67 -9.13 9.22
CA PRO A 261 -5.30 -9.60 10.54
C PRO A 261 -6.10 -8.89 11.64
N SER A 262 -6.63 -9.66 12.60
CA SER A 262 -6.95 -9.07 13.90
C SER A 262 -5.64 -8.74 14.64
N PRO A 263 -5.63 -7.79 15.59
CA PRO A 263 -4.41 -7.46 16.34
C PRO A 263 -3.74 -8.68 16.98
N LYS A 264 -4.53 -9.61 17.50
CA LYS A 264 -4.03 -10.85 18.11
C LYS A 264 -3.30 -11.73 17.10
N ILE A 265 -3.89 -11.96 15.93
CA ILE A 265 -3.28 -12.77 14.85
C ILE A 265 -2.02 -12.10 14.32
N LEU A 266 -2.05 -10.77 14.15
CA LEU A 266 -0.88 -10.03 13.67
C LEU A 266 0.31 -10.18 14.63
N ILE A 267 0.09 -9.98 15.93
CA ILE A 267 1.14 -10.11 16.96
C ILE A 267 1.69 -11.55 16.99
N GLU A 268 0.83 -12.56 16.91
CA GLU A 268 1.24 -13.96 16.87
C GLU A 268 2.09 -14.27 15.62
N ALA A 269 1.66 -13.81 14.46
CA ALA A 269 2.40 -13.95 13.23
C ALA A 269 3.75 -13.22 13.26
N MET A 270 3.80 -12.00 13.80
CA MET A 270 5.05 -11.25 14.00
C MET A 270 6.04 -12.01 14.90
N LYS A 271 5.57 -12.57 16.01
CA LYS A 271 6.40 -13.36 16.94
C LYS A 271 6.95 -14.63 16.28
N THR A 272 6.14 -15.29 15.46
CA THR A 272 6.52 -16.52 14.77
C THR A 272 7.49 -16.25 13.62
N THR A 273 7.19 -15.25 12.81
CA THR A 273 7.96 -14.90 11.60
C THR A 273 9.25 -14.17 11.95
N ARG A 274 9.23 -13.35 13.00
CA ARG A 274 10.35 -12.49 13.44
C ARG A 274 10.90 -11.64 12.29
N PRO A 275 10.07 -10.79 11.66
CA PRO A 275 10.49 -10.04 10.48
C PRO A 275 11.59 -9.02 10.82
N ASN A 276 12.49 -8.79 9.86
CA ASN A 276 13.48 -7.73 9.94
C ASN A 276 12.92 -6.40 9.42
N LEU A 277 12.05 -6.49 8.42
CA LEU A 277 11.38 -5.36 7.80
C LEU A 277 9.87 -5.56 7.84
N VAL A 278 9.15 -4.50 8.18
CA VAL A 278 7.69 -4.49 8.25
C VAL A 278 7.14 -3.31 7.46
N CYS A 279 6.29 -3.59 6.49
CA CYS A 279 5.48 -2.58 5.82
C CYS A 279 4.08 -2.55 6.44
N SER A 280 3.59 -1.36 6.76
CA SER A 280 2.34 -1.18 7.48
C SER A 280 1.59 0.08 7.03
N VAL A 281 0.35 0.18 7.49
CA VAL A 281 -0.46 1.39 7.38
C VAL A 281 -0.61 2.04 8.76
N PRO A 282 -0.86 3.38 8.84
CA PRO A 282 -0.95 4.13 10.08
C PRO A 282 -1.85 3.51 11.13
N LEU A 283 -3.05 3.07 10.71
CA LEU A 283 -4.09 2.54 11.58
C LEU A 283 -3.61 1.45 12.56
N ILE A 284 -2.64 0.62 12.16
CA ILE A 284 -2.13 -0.46 13.01
C ILE A 284 -1.35 0.11 14.19
N LEU A 285 -0.42 1.02 13.95
CA LEU A 285 0.39 1.65 15.00
C LEU A 285 -0.45 2.57 15.88
N GLU A 286 -1.36 3.31 15.29
CA GLU A 286 -2.29 4.18 16.00
C GLU A 286 -3.19 3.40 16.97
N LYS A 287 -3.71 2.24 16.53
CA LYS A 287 -4.47 1.35 17.42
C LYS A 287 -3.62 0.80 18.55
N VAL A 288 -2.38 0.40 18.28
CA VAL A 288 -1.45 -0.06 19.33
C VAL A 288 -1.16 1.06 20.32
N TYR A 289 -0.86 2.26 19.83
CA TYR A 289 -0.61 3.42 20.68
C TYR A 289 -1.83 3.78 21.54
N ARG A 290 -2.98 4.05 20.92
CA ARG A 290 -4.19 4.52 21.62
C ARG A 290 -4.83 3.48 22.53
N LYS A 291 -4.91 2.21 22.10
CA LYS A 291 -5.60 1.17 22.90
C LYS A 291 -4.70 0.49 23.94
N SER A 292 -3.39 0.47 23.72
CA SER A 292 -2.48 -0.32 24.59
C SER A 292 -1.44 0.52 25.33
N ILE A 293 -0.99 1.65 24.78
CA ILE A 293 0.12 2.43 25.37
C ILE A 293 -0.41 3.66 26.11
N LEU A 294 -1.18 4.50 25.43
CA LEU A 294 -1.67 5.78 25.98
C LEU A 294 -2.41 5.60 27.32
N PRO A 295 -3.37 4.65 27.46
CA PRO A 295 -4.06 4.45 28.74
C PRO A 295 -3.15 4.03 29.90
N LEU A 296 -1.99 3.42 29.61
CA LEU A 296 -1.01 3.07 30.62
C LEU A 296 -0.22 4.29 31.08
N LEU A 297 0.08 5.23 30.17
CA LEU A 297 0.84 6.44 30.46
C LEU A 297 0.01 7.48 31.25
N GLU A 298 -1.30 7.52 31.03
CA GLU A 298 -2.22 8.46 31.66
C GLU A 298 -2.70 8.05 33.05
N LYS A 299 -2.53 6.76 33.44
CA LYS A 299 -2.95 6.28 34.75
C LYS A 299 -2.12 6.86 35.88
N GLY A 300 -2.78 7.55 36.81
CA GLY A 300 -2.36 8.10 38.10
C GLY A 300 -0.85 8.09 38.43
N PRO A 301 -0.29 7.02 39.03
CA PRO A 301 1.12 6.99 39.39
C PRO A 301 2.07 7.07 38.20
N MET A 302 1.67 6.52 37.04
CA MET A 302 2.48 6.52 35.82
C MET A 302 2.60 7.93 35.24
N SER A 303 1.50 8.70 35.21
CA SER A 303 1.53 10.07 34.70
C SER A 303 2.44 10.99 35.53
N ILE A 304 2.56 10.73 36.85
CA ILE A 304 3.51 11.42 37.72
C ILE A 304 4.95 10.98 37.40
N ALA A 305 5.17 9.68 37.28
CA ALA A 305 6.49 9.10 36.95
C ALA A 305 7.04 9.64 35.61
N MET A 306 6.17 9.84 34.62
CA MET A 306 6.52 10.39 33.30
C MET A 306 7.06 11.82 33.35
N ARG A 307 6.78 12.57 34.41
CA ARG A 307 7.32 13.95 34.59
C ARG A 307 8.75 13.98 35.14
N ILE A 308 9.28 12.84 35.58
CA ILE A 308 10.61 12.73 36.18
C ILE A 308 11.61 12.24 35.11
N PRO A 309 12.62 13.05 34.70
CA PRO A 309 13.46 12.78 33.52
C PRO A 309 14.15 11.42 33.48
N LEU A 310 14.72 10.92 34.56
CA LEU A 310 15.38 9.61 34.57
C LEU A 310 14.40 8.42 34.60
N ILE A 311 13.26 8.61 35.22
CA ILE A 311 12.19 7.59 35.31
C ILE A 311 11.48 7.45 33.98
N ASN A 312 11.17 8.54 33.31
CA ASN A 312 10.52 8.50 31.99
C ASN A 312 11.41 7.78 30.96
N THR A 313 12.72 7.99 30.98
CA THR A 313 13.66 7.29 30.10
C THR A 313 13.64 5.76 30.32
N ALA A 314 13.59 5.31 31.58
CA ALA A 314 13.48 3.89 31.89
C ALA A 314 12.12 3.31 31.46
N ILE A 315 11.03 4.06 31.62
CA ILE A 315 9.68 3.68 31.16
C ILE A 315 9.67 3.57 29.63
N TYR A 316 10.19 4.56 28.91
CA TYR A 316 10.29 4.54 27.45
C TYR A 316 11.10 3.36 26.93
N SER A 317 12.24 3.05 27.57
CA SER A 317 13.06 1.88 27.23
C SER A 317 12.29 0.57 27.44
N THR A 318 11.53 0.47 28.53
CA THR A 318 10.69 -0.71 28.81
C THR A 318 9.57 -0.87 27.79
N ILE A 319 8.89 0.22 27.43
CA ILE A 319 7.82 0.20 26.41
C ILE A 319 8.41 -0.19 25.06
N ARG A 320 9.55 0.40 24.66
CA ARG A 320 10.25 0.03 23.44
C ARG A 320 10.56 -1.46 23.40
N SER A 321 11.15 -2.01 24.46
CA SER A 321 11.53 -3.42 24.52
C SER A 321 10.32 -4.34 24.39
N LYS A 322 9.22 -4.03 25.08
CA LYS A 322 7.97 -4.79 24.98
C LYS A 322 7.34 -4.68 23.57
N LEU A 323 7.37 -3.49 22.98
CA LEU A 323 6.83 -3.29 21.64
C LEU A 323 7.66 -4.05 20.61
N MET A 324 8.98 -3.98 20.69
CA MET A 324 9.89 -4.77 19.84
C MET A 324 9.65 -6.27 20.00
N GLU A 325 9.48 -6.77 21.22
CA GLU A 325 9.16 -8.17 21.50
C GLU A 325 7.84 -8.60 20.86
N GLN A 326 6.80 -7.76 20.94
CA GLN A 326 5.50 -8.02 20.29
C GLN A 326 5.63 -8.12 18.77
N PHE A 327 6.51 -7.34 18.16
CA PHE A 327 6.81 -7.42 16.73
C PHE A 327 7.91 -8.43 16.38
N GLY A 328 8.18 -9.41 17.24
CA GLY A 328 9.09 -10.54 16.98
C GLY A 328 10.56 -10.31 17.35
N GLY A 329 10.92 -9.15 17.90
CA GLY A 329 12.25 -8.84 18.45
C GLY A 329 13.36 -8.63 17.42
N CYS A 330 13.05 -8.60 16.12
CA CYS A 330 14.04 -8.52 15.04
C CYS A 330 13.83 -7.33 14.09
N VAL A 331 12.84 -6.49 14.32
CA VAL A 331 12.49 -5.37 13.41
C VAL A 331 13.61 -4.35 13.39
N GLU A 332 14.18 -4.12 12.22
CA GLU A 332 15.22 -3.12 11.96
C GLU A 332 14.62 -1.86 11.33
N LEU A 333 13.53 -2.01 10.58
CA LEU A 333 12.82 -0.91 9.94
C LEU A 333 11.31 -1.22 9.88
N PHE A 334 10.52 -0.25 10.34
CA PHE A 334 9.07 -0.28 10.27
C PHE A 334 8.61 0.87 9.37
N ILE A 335 8.20 0.55 8.15
CA ILE A 335 7.78 1.53 7.14
C ILE A 335 6.28 1.73 7.24
N VAL A 336 5.84 2.96 7.31
CA VAL A 336 4.43 3.33 7.27
C VAL A 336 4.14 4.07 5.97
N GLY A 337 3.13 3.64 5.26
CA GLY A 337 2.73 4.24 3.99
C GLY A 337 1.24 4.16 3.73
N GLY A 338 0.81 4.75 2.62
CA GLY A 338 -0.58 4.74 2.15
C GLY A 338 -1.49 5.82 2.75
N ALA A 339 -1.14 6.41 3.88
CA ALA A 339 -1.80 7.57 4.49
C ALA A 339 -0.85 8.28 5.46
N ALA A 340 -1.20 9.50 5.90
CA ALA A 340 -0.47 10.20 6.93
C ALA A 340 -0.54 9.45 8.27
N LEU A 341 0.59 9.36 8.96
CA LEU A 341 0.63 8.83 10.33
C LEU A 341 0.28 9.95 11.30
N ASN A 342 -0.60 9.63 12.24
CA ASN A 342 -0.98 10.54 13.30
C ASN A 342 0.24 11.09 14.06
N ARG A 343 0.32 12.42 14.19
CA ARG A 343 1.47 13.14 14.73
C ARG A 343 1.84 12.74 16.16
N GLU A 344 0.85 12.58 17.01
CA GLU A 344 1.07 12.17 18.41
C GLU A 344 1.66 10.77 18.49
N THR A 345 1.12 9.84 17.70
CA THR A 345 1.63 8.48 17.59
C THR A 345 3.06 8.45 17.05
N GLU A 346 3.35 9.22 16.02
CA GLU A 346 4.69 9.34 15.43
C GLU A 346 5.69 9.88 16.45
N ASP A 347 5.38 11.02 17.08
CA ASP A 347 6.25 11.67 18.06
C ASP A 347 6.53 10.77 19.26
N PHE A 348 5.53 10.01 19.72
CA PHE A 348 5.72 9.01 20.77
C PHE A 348 6.66 7.88 20.33
N LEU A 349 6.40 7.24 19.18
CA LEU A 349 7.22 6.14 18.67
C LEU A 349 8.69 6.56 18.46
N ARG A 350 8.90 7.79 18.00
CA ARG A 350 10.25 8.36 17.87
C ARG A 350 10.90 8.63 19.22
N THR A 351 10.15 9.15 20.20
CA THR A 351 10.64 9.39 21.55
C THR A 351 11.15 8.12 22.19
N ILE A 352 10.45 7.00 22.02
CA ILE A 352 10.91 5.69 22.50
C ILE A 352 11.97 5.06 21.57
N LYS A 353 12.41 5.74 20.51
CA LYS A 353 13.36 5.25 19.50
C LYS A 353 12.92 3.94 18.83
N PHE A 354 11.62 3.79 18.57
CA PHE A 354 11.12 2.70 17.74
C PHE A 354 11.54 2.95 16.27
N PRO A 355 12.00 1.94 15.49
CA PRO A 355 12.58 2.14 14.17
C PRO A 355 11.55 2.42 13.07
N ILE A 356 10.77 3.50 13.26
CA ILE A 356 9.68 3.92 12.37
C ILE A 356 10.14 4.93 11.34
N THR A 357 9.58 4.84 10.14
CA THR A 357 9.67 5.85 9.09
C THR A 357 8.38 5.91 8.29
N VAL A 358 8.16 7.04 7.61
CA VAL A 358 7.02 7.24 6.72
C VAL A 358 7.52 7.43 5.30
N GLY A 359 6.95 6.68 4.36
CA GLY A 359 7.17 6.85 2.93
C GLY A 359 5.95 7.43 2.23
N TYR A 360 6.17 8.22 1.18
CA TYR A 360 5.11 8.77 0.35
C TYR A 360 5.25 8.31 -1.09
N GLY A 361 4.11 8.05 -1.70
CA GLY A 361 4.02 7.66 -3.09
C GLY A 361 2.60 7.49 -3.58
N MET A 362 2.48 7.16 -4.86
CA MET A 362 1.20 6.93 -5.54
C MET A 362 1.37 5.83 -6.59
N THR A 363 0.26 5.21 -6.98
CA THR A 363 0.28 4.12 -7.96
C THR A 363 0.95 4.53 -9.27
N GLU A 364 0.77 5.78 -9.67
CA GLU A 364 1.35 6.41 -10.86
C GLU A 364 2.89 6.56 -10.81
N CYS A 365 3.51 6.24 -9.64
CA CYS A 365 4.98 6.24 -9.43
C CYS A 365 5.52 4.88 -8.97
N ALA A 366 4.79 3.80 -9.08
CA ALA A 366 5.17 2.38 -8.92
C ALA A 366 5.73 1.89 -7.55
N PRO A 367 5.46 2.41 -6.38
CA PRO A 367 4.72 3.61 -6.00
C PRO A 367 5.57 4.79 -5.48
N LEU A 368 6.85 4.61 -5.13
CA LEU A 368 7.60 5.47 -4.21
C LEU A 368 8.08 6.78 -4.84
N ILE A 369 7.82 7.87 -4.14
CA ILE A 369 8.29 9.22 -4.50
C ILE A 369 9.30 9.74 -3.49
N SER A 370 9.02 9.59 -2.18
CA SER A 370 9.93 10.05 -1.13
C SER A 370 10.02 9.05 0.01
N PHE A 371 11.20 9.00 0.61
CA PHE A 371 11.52 8.11 1.71
C PHE A 371 12.78 8.59 2.46
N GLU A 372 12.91 8.23 3.74
CA GLU A 372 14.14 8.35 4.50
C GLU A 372 14.18 7.23 5.56
N VAL A 373 15.36 6.73 5.87
CA VAL A 373 15.54 5.72 6.93
C VAL A 373 15.27 6.31 8.31
N SER A 374 14.83 5.49 9.26
CA SER A 374 14.36 5.93 10.58
C SER A 374 15.36 6.79 11.36
N GLN A 375 16.67 6.58 11.15
CA GLN A 375 17.73 7.33 11.82
C GLN A 375 17.85 8.78 11.35
N ARG A 376 17.45 9.08 10.11
CA ARG A 376 17.51 10.42 9.50
C ARG A 376 16.13 11.03 9.25
N PHE A 377 15.08 10.27 9.51
CA PHE A 377 13.70 10.70 9.30
C PHE A 377 13.35 11.91 10.16
N LYS A 378 12.80 12.96 9.55
CA LYS A 378 12.30 14.16 10.25
C LYS A 378 10.81 13.99 10.58
N SER A 379 10.43 14.38 11.79
CA SER A 379 9.05 14.28 12.25
C SER A 379 8.08 15.08 11.38
N GLY A 380 6.93 14.46 11.05
CA GLY A 380 5.87 14.99 10.18
C GLY A 380 6.24 15.10 8.72
N SER A 381 7.41 14.59 8.33
CA SER A 381 7.80 14.51 6.92
C SER A 381 7.38 13.19 6.30
N CYS A 382 7.56 13.09 4.99
CA CYS A 382 7.49 11.84 4.23
C CYS A 382 8.88 11.39 3.73
N GLY A 383 9.95 11.84 4.40
CA GLY A 383 11.32 11.63 3.94
C GLY A 383 11.73 12.58 2.82
N ARG A 384 12.83 12.27 2.16
CA ARG A 384 13.35 13.04 1.03
C ARG A 384 12.90 12.47 -0.30
N ILE A 385 12.75 13.33 -1.30
CA ILE A 385 12.54 12.88 -2.68
C ILE A 385 13.65 11.94 -3.09
N LEU A 386 13.33 10.86 -3.79
CA LEU A 386 14.30 9.89 -4.26
C LEU A 386 15.21 10.54 -5.32
N GLY A 387 16.46 10.76 -4.94
CA GLY A 387 17.51 11.32 -5.79
C GLY A 387 18.17 10.28 -6.69
N ASP A 388 19.46 10.51 -6.99
CA ASP A 388 20.36 9.60 -7.71
C ASP A 388 19.86 9.20 -9.12
N GLY A 389 19.18 10.14 -9.81
CA GLY A 389 18.67 9.94 -11.16
C GLY A 389 17.33 9.17 -11.24
N LEU A 390 16.72 8.84 -10.12
CA LEU A 390 15.41 8.15 -10.10
C LEU A 390 14.26 9.12 -10.34
N LEU A 391 14.22 10.23 -9.59
CA LEU A 391 13.19 11.25 -9.69
C LEU A 391 13.75 12.67 -9.60
N GLU A 392 13.24 13.54 -10.45
CA GLU A 392 13.29 14.98 -10.30
C GLU A 392 11.99 15.46 -9.67
N SER A 393 12.03 16.57 -8.94
CA SER A 393 10.83 17.17 -8.32
C SER A 393 10.83 18.67 -8.41
N LYS A 394 9.64 19.25 -8.50
CA LYS A 394 9.41 20.69 -8.33
C LYS A 394 8.09 20.91 -7.57
N ILE A 395 8.04 21.98 -6.77
CA ILE A 395 6.81 22.43 -6.12
C ILE A 395 6.37 23.74 -6.77
N LEU A 396 5.13 23.81 -7.19
CA LEU A 396 4.55 24.99 -7.80
C LEU A 396 4.22 26.04 -6.73
N SER A 397 5.28 26.65 -6.18
CA SER A 397 5.19 27.69 -5.15
C SER A 397 6.26 28.75 -5.36
N ARG A 398 5.98 29.97 -4.90
CA ARG A 398 6.98 31.07 -4.87
C ARG A 398 8.02 30.87 -3.77
N ASP A 399 7.64 30.18 -2.72
CA ASP A 399 8.48 29.84 -1.57
C ASP A 399 8.14 28.41 -1.12
N PRO A 400 8.74 27.39 -1.75
CA PRO A 400 8.44 25.98 -1.47
C PRO A 400 8.69 25.55 -0.03
N GLN A 401 9.49 26.29 0.72
CA GLN A 401 9.77 25.97 2.12
C GLN A 401 8.62 26.40 3.06
N ASN A 402 7.95 27.51 2.76
CA ASN A 402 6.97 28.10 3.65
C ASN A 402 5.55 28.12 3.08
N ILE A 403 5.41 28.10 1.76
CA ILE A 403 4.12 28.17 1.07
C ILE A 403 3.90 26.90 0.28
N ALA A 404 2.87 26.13 0.64
CA ALA A 404 2.55 24.90 -0.06
C ALA A 404 2.17 25.16 -1.52
N GLY A 405 2.65 24.28 -2.39
CA GLY A 405 2.31 24.22 -3.81
C GLY A 405 2.12 22.79 -4.25
N GLU A 406 1.57 22.59 -5.43
CA GLU A 406 1.45 21.25 -6.01
C GLU A 406 2.84 20.65 -6.27
N LEU A 407 3.03 19.40 -5.85
CA LEU A 407 4.22 18.62 -6.15
C LEU A 407 4.11 18.04 -7.57
N LEU A 408 5.12 18.28 -8.38
CA LEU A 408 5.33 17.60 -9.65
C LEU A 408 6.58 16.73 -9.57
N VAL A 409 6.53 15.56 -10.20
CA VAL A 409 7.67 14.63 -10.27
C VAL A 409 7.89 14.15 -11.70
N ARG A 410 9.13 13.87 -12.04
CA ARG A 410 9.54 13.32 -13.34
C ARG A 410 10.65 12.32 -13.16
N GLY A 411 10.65 11.20 -13.87
CA GLY A 411 11.76 10.24 -13.86
C GLY A 411 11.33 8.79 -14.04
N GLU A 412 12.20 7.89 -13.62
CA GLU A 412 12.16 6.47 -13.89
C GLU A 412 10.97 5.74 -13.24
N HIS A 413 10.39 6.32 -12.18
CA HIS A 413 9.23 5.75 -11.48
C HIS A 413 7.89 6.14 -12.11
N VAL A 414 7.84 7.20 -12.92
CA VAL A 414 6.59 7.77 -13.43
C VAL A 414 5.96 6.87 -14.49
N MET A 415 4.67 6.63 -14.36
CA MET A 415 3.85 5.81 -15.25
C MET A 415 3.93 6.23 -16.73
N LYS A 416 3.56 5.32 -17.62
CA LYS A 416 3.42 5.63 -19.05
C LYS A 416 2.11 6.36 -19.38
N GLY A 417 1.14 6.37 -18.47
CA GLY A 417 -0.18 6.98 -18.60
C GLY A 417 -1.29 6.05 -18.12
N TYR A 418 -2.53 6.44 -18.37
CA TYR A 418 -3.72 5.62 -18.09
C TYR A 418 -4.15 4.84 -19.32
N TYR A 419 -4.35 3.55 -19.16
CA TYR A 419 -4.74 2.64 -20.24
C TYR A 419 -6.06 3.04 -20.88
N LYS A 420 -6.08 3.21 -22.21
CA LYS A 420 -7.24 3.67 -23.00
C LYS A 420 -7.89 4.97 -22.50
N ASN A 421 -7.11 5.86 -21.88
CA ASN A 421 -7.63 7.12 -21.35
C ASN A 421 -6.62 8.26 -21.54
N GLU A 422 -6.48 8.72 -22.79
CA GLU A 422 -5.57 9.82 -23.14
C GLU A 422 -5.94 11.14 -22.47
N GLU A 423 -7.24 11.44 -22.35
CA GLU A 423 -7.71 12.67 -21.72
C GLU A 423 -7.26 12.75 -20.26
N ALA A 424 -7.50 11.67 -19.50
CA ALA A 424 -7.04 11.61 -18.12
C ALA A 424 -5.51 11.60 -18.00
N THR A 425 -4.80 11.05 -18.98
CA THR A 425 -3.34 11.07 -19.03
C THR A 425 -2.83 12.49 -19.22
N LYS A 426 -3.32 13.20 -20.25
CA LYS A 426 -2.94 14.60 -20.53
C LYS A 426 -3.30 15.58 -19.41
N ALA A 427 -4.32 15.24 -18.61
CA ALA A 427 -4.72 16.05 -17.46
C ALA A 427 -3.73 16.00 -16.29
N VAL A 428 -2.83 15.00 -16.24
CA VAL A 428 -1.89 14.83 -15.13
C VAL A 428 -0.43 14.65 -15.56
N LEU A 429 -0.16 14.30 -16.81
CA LEU A 429 1.17 14.04 -17.32
C LEU A 429 1.48 15.01 -18.48
N GLU A 430 2.44 15.91 -18.25
CA GLU A 430 2.92 16.88 -19.25
C GLU A 430 3.72 16.17 -20.37
N GLU A 431 3.83 16.78 -21.54
CA GLU A 431 4.55 16.20 -22.70
C GLU A 431 6.04 15.96 -22.42
N ASP A 432 6.65 16.76 -21.55
CA ASP A 432 8.04 16.62 -21.12
C ASP A 432 8.24 15.68 -19.92
N GLY A 433 7.18 14.96 -19.51
CA GLY A 433 7.21 13.88 -18.52
C GLY A 433 6.96 14.30 -17.08
N TRP A 434 6.58 15.56 -16.79
CA TRP A 434 6.17 15.95 -15.45
C TRP A 434 4.79 15.41 -15.10
N LEU A 435 4.72 14.68 -13.99
CA LEU A 435 3.48 14.18 -13.41
C LEU A 435 2.98 15.14 -12.33
N HIS A 436 1.79 15.64 -12.49
CA HIS A 436 1.03 16.34 -11.46
C HIS A 436 0.51 15.34 -10.43
N THR A 437 1.04 15.39 -9.20
CA THR A 437 0.63 14.43 -8.16
C THR A 437 -0.76 14.73 -7.59
N GLY A 438 -1.21 15.97 -7.71
CA GLY A 438 -2.42 16.49 -7.08
C GLY A 438 -2.26 16.67 -5.56
N ASP A 439 -1.04 16.56 -5.03
CA ASP A 439 -0.73 16.75 -3.61
C ASP A 439 -0.06 18.10 -3.37
N MET A 440 -0.56 18.83 -2.38
CA MET A 440 -0.01 20.11 -1.92
C MET A 440 1.09 19.85 -0.88
N CYS A 441 2.28 20.38 -1.11
CA CYS A 441 3.48 20.05 -0.33
C CYS A 441 4.31 21.29 -0.02
N THR A 442 5.09 21.23 1.06
CA THR A 442 6.26 22.07 1.30
C THR A 442 7.51 21.20 1.31
N MET A 443 8.69 21.77 1.05
CA MET A 443 9.94 21.03 1.00
C MET A 443 11.08 21.84 1.60
N ASP A 444 11.81 21.26 2.54
CA ASP A 444 13.01 21.87 3.12
C ASP A 444 14.14 22.00 2.09
N ALA A 445 15.14 22.80 2.41
CA ALA A 445 16.33 23.01 1.56
C ALA A 445 17.12 21.73 1.29
N ASP A 446 16.99 20.69 2.12
CA ASP A 446 17.65 19.40 1.96
C ASP A 446 16.80 18.35 1.21
N GLY A 447 15.65 18.77 0.63
CA GLY A 447 14.74 17.91 -0.10
C GLY A 447 13.76 17.09 0.76
N THR A 448 13.67 17.37 2.05
CA THR A 448 12.66 16.74 2.93
C THR A 448 11.26 17.25 2.60
N LEU A 449 10.35 16.35 2.30
CA LEU A 449 9.00 16.62 1.84
C LEU A 449 7.97 16.56 2.98
N TYR A 450 7.04 17.50 2.98
CA TYR A 450 5.91 17.56 3.91
C TYR A 450 4.61 17.69 3.12
N ILE A 451 3.73 16.72 3.24
CA ILE A 451 2.39 16.76 2.62
C ILE A 451 1.49 17.64 3.48
N ARG A 452 0.73 18.54 2.83
CA ARG A 452 -0.23 19.45 3.50
C ARG A 452 -1.68 19.05 3.22
N GLY A 453 -1.96 18.52 2.04
CA GLY A 453 -3.29 18.08 1.63
C GLY A 453 -3.37 17.79 0.14
N ARG A 454 -4.58 17.74 -0.38
CA ARG A 454 -4.86 17.51 -1.80
C ARG A 454 -5.28 18.78 -2.51
N CYS A 455 -4.86 19.01 -3.74
CA CYS A 455 -5.31 20.15 -4.55
C CYS A 455 -6.85 20.19 -4.68
N LYS A 456 -7.48 19.02 -4.84
CA LYS A 456 -8.94 18.89 -5.03
C LYS A 456 -9.77 19.07 -3.77
N THR A 457 -9.18 18.90 -2.58
CA THR A 457 -9.86 19.02 -1.29
C THR A 457 -9.58 20.33 -0.59
N MET A 458 -8.61 21.09 -1.09
CA MET A 458 -8.25 22.40 -0.57
C MET A 458 -9.45 23.34 -0.66
N ILE A 459 -9.73 24.01 0.46
CA ILE A 459 -10.79 25.03 0.58
C ILE A 459 -10.12 26.40 0.57
N LEU A 460 -10.66 27.32 -0.21
CA LEU A 460 -10.19 28.70 -0.21
C LEU A 460 -10.99 29.51 0.83
N SER A 461 -10.29 30.06 1.84
CA SER A 461 -10.93 30.92 2.84
C SER A 461 -11.46 32.20 2.20
N GLY A 462 -12.40 32.84 2.85
CA GLY A 462 -12.92 34.17 2.43
C GLY A 462 -11.84 35.27 2.38
N SER A 463 -10.69 35.06 3.03
CA SER A 463 -9.50 35.94 3.01
C SER A 463 -8.44 35.53 1.97
N GLY A 464 -8.73 34.51 1.15
CA GLY A 464 -7.84 34.04 0.07
C GLY A 464 -6.70 33.11 0.54
N GLN A 465 -6.80 32.54 1.75
CA GLN A 465 -5.85 31.59 2.28
C GLN A 465 -6.29 30.16 1.98
N ASN A 466 -5.32 29.28 1.69
CA ASN A 466 -5.57 27.88 1.49
C ASN A 466 -5.81 27.19 2.83
N ILE A 467 -6.89 26.44 2.93
CA ILE A 467 -7.23 25.59 4.07
C ILE A 467 -7.11 24.15 3.60
N TYR A 468 -6.40 23.33 4.35
CA TYR A 468 -6.23 21.92 4.10
C TYR A 468 -7.07 21.12 5.10
N PRO A 469 -8.25 20.63 4.70
CA PRO A 469 -9.16 19.90 5.59
C PRO A 469 -8.49 18.74 6.33
N GLU A 470 -7.58 18.06 5.67
CA GLU A 470 -6.85 16.92 6.21
C GLU A 470 -6.00 17.28 7.44
N GLU A 471 -5.40 18.48 7.49
CA GLU A 471 -4.63 18.94 8.66
C GLU A 471 -5.55 19.23 9.87
N ILE A 472 -6.75 19.72 9.62
CA ILE A 472 -7.75 19.96 10.67
C ILE A 472 -8.32 18.62 11.17
N GLU A 473 -8.63 17.71 10.25
CA GLU A 473 -9.11 16.36 10.55
C GLU A 473 -8.11 15.55 11.36
N GLU A 474 -6.81 15.65 11.04
CA GLU A 474 -5.75 15.01 11.80
C GLU A 474 -5.80 15.44 13.28
N ARG A 475 -5.93 16.74 13.55
CA ARG A 475 -6.02 17.27 14.91
C ARG A 475 -7.30 16.83 15.59
N LEU A 476 -8.43 16.91 14.88
CA LEU A 476 -9.75 16.52 15.40
C LEU A 476 -9.81 15.03 15.74
N ASN A 477 -9.22 14.17 14.90
CA ASN A 477 -9.16 12.74 15.12
C ASN A 477 -8.32 12.36 16.35
N ASN A 478 -7.55 13.28 16.94
CA ASN A 478 -6.80 13.08 18.18
C ASN A 478 -7.61 13.39 19.42
N LEU A 479 -8.75 14.06 19.27
CA LEU A 479 -9.55 14.46 20.41
C LEU A 479 -10.42 13.30 20.95
N TYR A 480 -10.77 13.41 22.21
CA TYR A 480 -11.50 12.38 22.94
C TYR A 480 -12.83 12.03 22.25
N MET A 481 -13.14 10.73 22.17
CA MET A 481 -14.36 10.17 21.53
C MET A 481 -14.48 10.44 20.02
N VAL A 482 -13.47 10.91 19.33
CA VAL A 482 -13.47 11.03 17.87
C VAL A 482 -12.93 9.75 17.25
N GLY A 483 -13.77 9.05 16.51
CA GLY A 483 -13.40 7.85 15.74
C GLY A 483 -12.83 8.23 14.37
N GLU A 484 -13.55 9.08 13.64
CA GLU A 484 -13.17 9.57 12.32
C GLU A 484 -13.84 10.91 12.04
N SER A 485 -13.19 11.78 11.29
CA SER A 485 -13.76 13.09 10.95
C SER A 485 -13.59 13.46 9.48
N LEU A 486 -14.44 14.36 9.01
CA LEU A 486 -14.42 14.94 7.68
C LEU A 486 -14.78 16.43 7.76
N VAL A 487 -13.88 17.30 7.32
CA VAL A 487 -14.12 18.75 7.30
C VAL A 487 -14.59 19.17 5.91
N ILE A 488 -15.71 19.87 5.88
CA ILE A 488 -16.36 20.39 4.68
C ILE A 488 -16.62 21.89 4.78
N GLU A 489 -16.76 22.55 3.65
CA GLU A 489 -17.26 23.91 3.59
C GLU A 489 -18.79 23.91 3.61
N ASN A 490 -19.36 24.79 4.44
CA ASN A 490 -20.78 25.05 4.50
C ASN A 490 -21.01 26.57 4.59
N ASN A 491 -21.57 27.18 3.52
CA ASN A 491 -21.86 28.61 3.46
C ASN A 491 -20.68 29.55 3.87
N GLY A 492 -19.47 29.22 3.34
CA GLY A 492 -18.24 29.98 3.62
C GLY A 492 -17.65 29.76 5.01
N ARG A 493 -18.12 28.74 5.74
CA ARG A 493 -17.60 28.30 7.05
C ARG A 493 -17.23 26.83 7.03
N LEU A 494 -16.27 26.45 7.86
CA LEU A 494 -15.90 25.06 8.02
C LEU A 494 -16.86 24.35 8.98
N THR A 495 -17.34 23.18 8.59
CA THR A 495 -18.12 22.26 9.43
C THR A 495 -17.39 20.92 9.48
N ALA A 496 -17.20 20.37 10.66
CA ALA A 496 -16.65 19.03 10.82
C ALA A 496 -17.77 18.01 11.04
N LEU A 497 -17.80 16.98 10.21
CA LEU A 497 -18.60 15.78 10.43
C LEU A 497 -17.76 14.81 11.25
N VAL A 498 -18.28 14.28 12.33
CA VAL A 498 -17.54 13.37 13.22
C VAL A 498 -18.34 12.07 13.42
N VAL A 499 -17.69 10.95 13.12
CA VAL A 499 -18.14 9.65 13.57
C VAL A 499 -17.48 9.38 14.93
N PRO A 500 -18.25 9.30 16.03
CA PRO A 500 -17.68 9.01 17.34
C PRO A 500 -17.05 7.61 17.43
N ASP A 501 -16.11 7.43 18.35
CA ASP A 501 -15.64 6.08 18.74
C ASP A 501 -16.72 5.38 19.59
N TYR A 502 -17.66 4.74 18.90
CA TYR A 502 -18.78 4.04 19.56
C TYR A 502 -18.32 2.85 20.41
N GLU A 503 -17.17 2.23 20.11
CA GLU A 503 -16.63 1.15 20.95
C GLU A 503 -16.21 1.71 22.30
N LEU A 504 -15.49 2.84 22.30
CA LEU A 504 -15.05 3.53 23.51
C LEU A 504 -16.27 4.12 24.27
N ALA A 505 -17.20 4.76 23.57
CA ALA A 505 -18.42 5.32 24.17
C ALA A 505 -19.23 4.24 24.89
N THR A 506 -19.38 3.06 24.29
CA THR A 506 -20.07 1.92 24.91
C THR A 506 -19.32 1.41 26.14
N ALA A 507 -17.99 1.30 26.06
CA ALA A 507 -17.17 0.84 27.18
C ALA A 507 -17.22 1.78 28.38
N GLU A 508 -17.41 3.08 28.14
CA GLU A 508 -17.48 4.12 29.18
C GLU A 508 -18.92 4.50 29.58
N GLY A 509 -19.93 3.88 28.97
CA GLY A 509 -21.34 4.13 29.28
C GLY A 509 -21.83 5.52 28.85
N ILE A 510 -21.24 6.10 27.81
CA ILE A 510 -21.55 7.43 27.28
C ILE A 510 -22.73 7.32 26.31
N ASN A 511 -23.78 8.12 26.54
CA ASN A 511 -24.94 8.23 25.66
C ASN A 511 -24.77 9.34 24.59
N LEU A 512 -25.75 9.45 23.66
CA LEU A 512 -25.70 10.42 22.57
C LEU A 512 -25.70 11.89 23.03
N GLU A 513 -26.37 12.21 24.14
CA GLU A 513 -26.39 13.58 24.67
C GLU A 513 -25.03 13.96 25.23
N ASN A 514 -24.41 13.06 25.98
CA ASN A 514 -23.04 13.24 26.48
C ASN A 514 -22.02 13.33 25.34
N LEU A 515 -22.22 12.60 24.24
CA LEU A 515 -21.36 12.71 23.04
C LEU A 515 -21.41 14.10 22.43
N GLN A 516 -22.60 14.75 22.38
CA GLN A 516 -22.69 16.11 21.85
C GLN A 516 -21.94 17.11 22.73
N GLU A 517 -22.07 17.02 24.06
CA GLU A 517 -21.30 17.87 24.99
C GLU A 517 -19.78 17.68 24.86
N ILE A 518 -19.35 16.43 24.59
CA ILE A 518 -17.93 16.12 24.32
C ILE A 518 -17.50 16.77 23.01
N MET A 519 -18.31 16.68 21.95
CA MET A 519 -18.00 17.30 20.66
C MET A 519 -17.94 18.84 20.75
N ASP A 520 -18.78 19.46 21.58
CA ASP A 520 -18.74 20.89 21.81
C ASP A 520 -17.44 21.34 22.53
N LYS A 521 -16.93 20.52 23.47
CA LYS A 521 -15.62 20.72 24.09
C LYS A 521 -14.49 20.52 23.08
N ASN A 522 -14.57 19.45 22.27
CA ASN A 522 -13.61 19.17 21.22
C ASN A 522 -13.53 20.31 20.19
N LEU A 523 -14.68 20.94 19.86
CA LEU A 523 -14.70 22.10 18.98
C LEU A 523 -13.89 23.29 19.55
N GLN A 524 -14.03 23.54 20.85
CA GLN A 524 -13.26 24.62 21.52
C GLN A 524 -11.78 24.29 21.53
N GLU A 525 -11.42 23.05 21.85
CA GLU A 525 -10.03 22.58 21.89
C GLU A 525 -9.41 22.63 20.49
N LEU A 526 -10.07 22.09 19.46
CA LEU A 526 -9.64 22.16 18.07
C LEU A 526 -9.38 23.61 17.64
N ASN A 527 -10.32 24.51 17.91
CA ASN A 527 -10.22 25.93 17.53
C ASN A 527 -9.10 26.70 18.25
N ASN A 528 -8.53 26.14 19.31
CA ASN A 528 -7.32 26.66 19.96
C ASN A 528 -6.02 26.13 19.32
N MET A 529 -6.11 25.03 18.54
CA MET A 529 -4.97 24.38 17.90
C MET A 529 -4.76 24.80 16.45
N VAL A 530 -5.77 25.40 15.82
CA VAL A 530 -5.76 25.81 14.40
C VAL A 530 -5.63 27.31 14.23
N ALA A 531 -5.19 27.74 13.04
CA ALA A 531 -5.11 29.14 12.70
C ALA A 531 -6.52 29.82 12.67
N SER A 532 -6.58 31.13 12.78
CA SER A 532 -7.87 31.86 12.85
C SER A 532 -8.76 31.62 11.63
N TYR A 533 -8.18 31.42 10.45
CA TYR A 533 -8.89 31.16 9.19
C TYR A 533 -9.28 29.69 9.00
N GLU A 534 -8.75 28.79 9.82
CA GLU A 534 -9.03 27.35 9.83
C GLU A 534 -10.08 26.96 10.88
N LYS A 535 -10.60 27.92 11.63
CA LYS A 535 -11.56 27.64 12.70
C LYS A 535 -12.83 27.00 12.16
N VAL A 536 -13.18 25.89 12.79
CA VAL A 536 -14.41 25.14 12.51
C VAL A 536 -15.58 25.81 13.24
N ALA A 537 -16.68 26.01 12.54
CA ALA A 537 -17.87 26.68 13.11
C ALA A 537 -18.67 25.74 14.01
N ASN A 538 -18.78 24.48 13.63
CA ASN A 538 -19.54 23.46 14.36
C ASN A 538 -19.04 22.05 14.08
N ILE A 539 -19.27 21.15 15.03
CA ILE A 539 -19.12 19.71 14.85
C ILE A 539 -20.51 19.09 14.77
N VAL A 540 -20.74 18.29 13.73
CA VAL A 540 -21.97 17.52 13.52
C VAL A 540 -21.65 16.05 13.69
N ILE A 541 -22.35 15.39 14.60
CA ILE A 541 -22.22 13.92 14.79
C ILE A 541 -22.84 13.21 13.58
N HIS A 542 -21.99 12.49 12.85
CA HIS A 542 -22.40 11.59 11.77
C HIS A 542 -22.58 10.19 12.36
N ARG A 543 -23.78 9.64 12.25
CA ARG A 543 -24.13 8.40 12.98
C ARG A 543 -23.62 7.13 12.33
N GLU A 544 -23.36 7.17 11.03
CA GLU A 544 -22.90 6.04 10.24
C GLU A 544 -21.41 6.19 9.92
N GLU A 545 -20.72 5.08 9.68
CA GLU A 545 -19.36 5.15 9.15
C GLU A 545 -19.34 5.83 7.77
N PHE A 546 -18.31 6.60 7.50
CA PHE A 546 -18.13 7.20 6.18
C PHE A 546 -17.96 6.12 5.11
N VAL A 547 -18.62 6.33 3.96
CA VAL A 547 -18.43 5.46 2.78
C VAL A 547 -16.98 5.61 2.28
N LYS A 548 -16.31 4.49 2.15
CA LYS A 548 -14.89 4.44 1.79
C LYS A 548 -14.66 3.78 0.43
N THR A 549 -13.54 4.11 -0.17
CA THR A 549 -13.01 3.38 -1.31
C THR A 549 -12.47 2.02 -0.84
N PRO A 550 -12.18 1.06 -1.74
CA PRO A 550 -11.48 -0.18 -1.40
C PRO A 550 -10.11 0.05 -0.71
N LYS A 551 -9.49 1.22 -0.95
CA LYS A 551 -8.26 1.68 -0.27
C LYS A 551 -8.52 2.32 1.11
N ARG A 552 -9.74 2.24 1.62
CA ARG A 552 -10.20 2.82 2.88
C ARG A 552 -10.15 4.35 3.01
N SER A 553 -10.00 5.07 1.91
CA SER A 553 -10.14 6.54 1.89
C SER A 553 -11.60 6.95 1.83
N ILE A 554 -12.00 7.97 2.60
CA ILE A 554 -13.37 8.51 2.60
C ILE A 554 -13.72 9.04 1.19
N LYS A 555 -14.89 8.67 0.68
CA LYS A 555 -15.45 9.23 -0.56
C LYS A 555 -16.03 10.62 -0.29
N ARG A 556 -15.16 11.63 -0.10
CA ARG A 556 -15.52 13.00 0.28
C ARG A 556 -16.64 13.61 -0.56
N TYR A 557 -16.69 13.30 -1.87
CA TYR A 557 -17.71 13.81 -2.80
C TYR A 557 -19.15 13.44 -2.44
N LEU A 558 -19.34 12.47 -1.55
CA LEU A 558 -20.66 12.09 -1.04
C LEU A 558 -21.15 13.01 0.08
N TYR A 559 -20.26 13.82 0.67
CA TYR A 559 -20.49 14.61 1.89
C TYR A 559 -20.32 16.10 1.61
N SER A 560 -21.21 16.71 0.82
CA SER A 560 -21.31 18.15 0.71
C SER A 560 -22.41 18.68 1.65
N ALA A 561 -22.31 19.94 2.07
CA ALA A 561 -23.35 20.59 2.91
C ALA A 561 -24.74 20.49 2.28
N GLU A 562 -24.84 20.65 0.96
CA GLU A 562 -26.09 20.51 0.19
C GLU A 562 -26.69 19.10 0.29
N ARG A 563 -25.85 18.06 0.13
CA ARG A 563 -26.31 16.65 0.17
C ARG A 563 -26.74 16.21 1.56
N LEU A 564 -26.17 16.82 2.59
CA LEU A 564 -26.46 16.53 3.99
C LEU A 564 -27.58 17.40 4.57
N ASN A 565 -28.15 18.34 3.76
CA ASN A 565 -29.14 19.34 4.20
C ASN A 565 -28.68 20.09 5.46
N LEU A 566 -27.41 20.44 5.54
CA LEU A 566 -26.86 21.22 6.64
C LEU A 566 -27.14 22.71 6.33
N ASN A 567 -28.28 23.21 6.84
CA ASN A 567 -28.67 24.63 6.74
C ASN A 567 -28.14 25.44 7.90
#